data_89d7d1b23cf288a22a693ca9818c67d1
#
_entry.id   89d7d1b23cf288a22a693ca9818c67d1
#
_cell.length_a   1.000
_cell.length_b   1.000
_cell.length_c   1.000
_cell.angle_alpha   90.00
_cell.angle_beta   90.00
_cell.angle_gamma   90.00
#
_symmetry.space_group_name_H-M   'P 1'
#
loop_
_entity.id
_entity.type
_entity.pdbx_description
1 polymer ?
#
loop_
_entity_poly.entity_id
_entity_poly.type
_entity_poly.pdbx_seq_one_letter_code
_entity_poly.pdbx_strand_id
1 'polypeptide(L)'
;MNNPILSLGQKCTATIVSSNTTRWCVFPFIYSGKTYEECTVDDSENSKPWCAYEVDDQRNVVAGKWADCNSGCLEEGKEIKMKEV
;
A
#
# COMPACT_ATOMS: atom_id res chain seq x y z
N MET A 1 15.20 -5.75 20.30
CA MET A 1 15.01 -5.92 19.96
C MET A 1 14.47 -6.02 19.15
N ASN A 2 14.44 -5.82 18.90
CA ASN A 2 14.03 -5.81 18.12
C ASN A 2 13.48 -5.94 17.36
N ASN A 3 13.19 -5.94 16.89
CA ASN A 3 12.75 -6.10 16.15
C ASN A 3 12.23 -6.13 15.35
N PRO A 4 11.98 -6.00 15.10
CA PRO A 4 11.53 -6.02 14.34
C PRO A 4 11.05 -6.01 13.43
N ILE A 5 10.87 -5.96 13.05
CA ILE A 5 10.59 -6.01 12.25
C ILE A 5 10.16 -6.13 11.37
N LEU A 6 10.12 -6.29 11.26
CA LEU A 6 9.82 -6.58 10.53
C LEU A 6 8.92 -6.35 9.58
N SER A 7 7.96 -6.15 9.52
CA SER A 7 7.12 -5.93 8.63
C SER A 7 7.42 -4.83 8.07
N LEU A 8 7.84 -4.76 7.09
CA LEU A 8 8.22 -3.75 6.52
C LEU A 8 7.51 -3.18 5.47
N GLY A 9 6.39 -3.41 5.06
CA GLY A 9 5.71 -2.81 3.97
C GLY A 9 5.54 -1.34 4.17
N GLN A 10 5.12 -0.63 3.14
CA GLN A 10 4.86 0.77 3.24
C GLN A 10 3.59 1.00 4.02
N LYS A 11 3.43 2.23 4.51
CA LYS A 11 2.21 2.60 5.15
C LYS A 11 1.70 3.77 4.37
N CYS A 12 0.71 3.57 3.56
CA CYS A 12 0.20 4.59 2.66
C CYS A 12 -1.29 4.70 2.75
N THR A 13 -1.81 5.84 2.30
CA THR A 13 -3.25 5.97 2.12
C THR A 13 -3.52 6.12 0.63
N ALA A 14 -4.73 5.87 0.25
CA ALA A 14 -5.17 6.04 -1.13
C ALA A 14 -6.51 6.74 -1.11
N THR A 15 -6.80 7.51 -2.14
CA THR A 15 -8.04 8.25 -2.21
C THR A 15 -8.92 7.67 -3.30
N ILE A 16 -10.14 7.28 -2.92
CA ILE A 16 -11.10 6.78 -3.85
C ILE A 16 -11.76 7.99 -4.45
N VAL A 17 -11.43 8.31 -5.68
CA VAL A 17 -11.88 9.52 -6.31
C VAL A 17 -13.38 9.63 -6.39
N SER A 18 -14.08 8.56 -6.71
CA SER A 18 -15.50 8.66 -6.91
C SER A 18 -16.24 9.05 -5.63
N SER A 19 -15.72 8.73 -4.46
CA SER A 19 -16.38 9.10 -3.23
C SER A 19 -15.58 10.08 -2.41
N ASN A 20 -14.40 10.44 -2.89
CA ASN A 20 -13.51 11.36 -2.20
C ASN A 20 -13.24 10.85 -0.79
N THR A 21 -13.00 9.58 -0.66
CA THR A 21 -12.77 8.94 0.61
C THR A 21 -11.34 8.45 0.69
N THR A 22 -10.68 8.65 1.80
CA THR A 22 -9.31 8.18 1.98
C THR A 22 -9.32 6.91 2.78
N ARG A 23 -8.60 5.90 2.30
CA ARG A 23 -8.52 4.62 2.96
C ARG A 23 -7.06 4.23 3.11
N TRP A 24 -6.77 3.39 4.06
CA TRP A 24 -5.41 2.88 4.20
C TRP A 24 -5.18 1.81 3.17
N CYS A 25 -3.99 1.79 2.58
CA CYS A 25 -3.59 0.68 1.73
C CYS A 25 -3.46 -0.55 2.62
N VAL A 26 -3.78 -1.71 2.07
CA VAL A 26 -3.65 -2.97 2.79
C VAL A 26 -2.46 -3.71 2.20
N PHE A 27 -1.44 -3.94 2.99
CA PHE A 27 -0.27 -4.67 2.52
C PHE A 27 -0.04 -5.88 3.40
N PRO A 28 0.40 -6.99 2.87
CA PRO A 28 0.61 -7.19 1.47
C PRO A 28 -0.70 -7.46 0.77
N PHE A 29 -0.74 -7.22 -0.54
CA PHE A 29 -1.89 -7.64 -1.33
C PHE A 29 -1.38 -8.45 -2.50
N ILE A 30 -2.23 -9.32 -3.02
CA ILE A 30 -1.86 -10.16 -4.15
C ILE A 30 -2.68 -9.72 -5.34
N TYR A 31 -2.01 -9.43 -6.43
CA TYR A 31 -2.67 -9.03 -7.65
C TYR A 31 -2.03 -9.78 -8.80
N SER A 32 -2.85 -10.47 -9.57
CA SER A 32 -2.38 -11.22 -10.72
C SER A 32 -1.26 -12.19 -10.34
N GLY A 33 -1.39 -12.81 -9.19
CA GLY A 33 -0.44 -13.81 -8.74
C GLY A 33 0.82 -13.28 -8.13
N LYS A 34 0.96 -11.95 -7.99
CA LYS A 34 2.14 -11.40 -7.44
C LYS A 34 1.83 -10.72 -6.13
N THR A 35 2.72 -10.82 -5.15
CA THR A 35 2.54 -10.22 -3.85
C THR A 35 3.20 -8.86 -3.81
N TYR A 36 2.48 -7.85 -3.34
CA TYR A 36 2.99 -6.51 -3.28
C TYR A 36 2.97 -6.01 -1.84
N GLU A 37 4.05 -5.38 -1.44
CA GLU A 37 4.13 -4.81 -0.11
C GLU A 37 4.31 -3.32 -0.18
N GLU A 38 4.04 -2.73 -1.33
CA GLU A 38 4.11 -1.30 -1.51
C GLU A 38 3.25 -0.95 -2.69
N CYS A 39 2.99 0.31 -2.89
CA CYS A 39 2.20 0.75 -4.04
C CYS A 39 2.92 0.37 -5.31
N THR A 40 2.18 0.07 -6.35
CA THR A 40 2.79 -0.42 -7.58
C THR A 40 2.22 0.31 -8.78
N VAL A 41 2.98 0.40 -9.84
CA VAL A 41 2.48 0.97 -11.08
C VAL A 41 2.10 -0.12 -12.07
N ASP A 42 2.16 -1.39 -11.66
CA ASP A 42 1.81 -2.48 -12.56
C ASP A 42 0.37 -2.31 -13.01
N ASP A 43 0.13 -2.41 -14.28
CA ASP A 43 -1.18 -2.26 -14.90
C ASP A 43 -1.83 -0.91 -14.66
N SER A 44 -1.06 0.11 -14.26
CA SER A 44 -1.60 1.41 -14.06
C SER A 44 -1.70 2.14 -15.38
N GLU A 45 -2.88 2.62 -15.75
CA GLU A 45 -3.05 3.29 -17.00
C GLU A 45 -2.42 4.65 -17.01
N ASN A 46 -2.27 5.29 -15.88
CA ASN A 46 -1.73 6.63 -15.84
C ASN A 46 -0.36 6.68 -15.20
N SER A 47 0.25 5.51 -14.99
CA SER A 47 1.57 5.40 -14.40
C SER A 47 1.63 5.91 -12.97
N LYS A 48 0.50 6.01 -12.31
CA LYS A 48 0.51 6.42 -10.93
C LYS A 48 0.50 5.20 -10.04
N PRO A 49 1.21 5.21 -8.93
CA PRO A 49 1.21 4.06 -8.03
C PRO A 49 -0.16 3.87 -7.42
N TRP A 50 -0.55 2.63 -7.21
CA TRP A 50 -1.85 2.32 -6.64
C TRP A 50 -1.68 1.21 -5.60
N CYS A 51 -2.67 1.05 -4.76
CA CYS A 51 -2.67 -0.03 -3.80
C CYS A 51 -4.08 -0.57 -3.64
N ALA A 52 -4.19 -1.77 -3.06
CA ALA A 52 -5.48 -2.30 -2.69
C ALA A 52 -5.86 -1.71 -1.36
N TYR A 53 -7.15 -1.43 -1.14
CA TYR A 53 -7.58 -1.00 0.17
C TYR A 53 -8.54 -2.04 0.77
N GLU A 54 -8.77 -3.14 0.05
CA GLU A 54 -9.54 -4.22 0.61
C GLU A 54 -9.08 -5.51 -0.06
N VAL A 55 -8.84 -6.55 0.73
CA VAL A 55 -8.40 -7.83 0.19
C VAL A 55 -9.26 -8.92 0.77
N ASP A 56 -9.28 -10.08 0.13
CA ASP A 56 -10.06 -11.19 0.60
C ASP A 56 -9.24 -12.02 1.60
N ASP A 57 -9.76 -13.16 2.00
CA ASP A 57 -9.11 -13.98 3.00
C ASP A 57 -7.76 -14.49 2.57
N GLN A 58 -7.49 -14.55 1.30
CA GLN A 58 -6.20 -14.98 0.81
C GLN A 58 -5.33 -13.81 0.40
N ARG A 59 -5.72 -12.61 0.75
CA ARG A 59 -5.00 -11.38 0.48
C ARG A 59 -5.08 -10.93 -0.99
N ASN A 60 -5.94 -11.53 -1.79
CA ASN A 60 -6.11 -11.07 -3.16
C ASN A 60 -6.93 -9.78 -3.16
N VAL A 61 -6.60 -8.87 -4.04
CA VAL A 61 -7.33 -7.62 -4.16
C VAL A 61 -8.77 -7.93 -4.50
N VAL A 62 -9.71 -7.35 -3.79
CA VAL A 62 -11.11 -7.50 -4.13
C VAL A 62 -11.39 -6.59 -5.31
N ALA A 63 -12.11 -7.09 -6.30
CA ALA A 63 -12.35 -6.34 -7.52
C ALA A 63 -12.87 -4.95 -7.24
N GLY A 64 -12.27 -3.95 -7.82
CA GLY A 64 -12.69 -2.57 -7.66
C GLY A 64 -12.24 -1.90 -6.37
N LYS A 65 -11.54 -2.63 -5.50
CA LYS A 65 -11.16 -2.07 -4.21
C LYS A 65 -9.70 -1.66 -4.20
N TRP A 66 -9.34 -0.81 -5.13
CA TRP A 66 -8.00 -0.27 -5.22
C TRP A 66 -8.10 1.22 -5.58
N ALA A 67 -7.08 1.96 -5.29
CA ALA A 67 -7.06 3.38 -5.62
C ALA A 67 -5.63 3.87 -5.68
N ASP A 68 -5.41 5.02 -6.30
CA ASP A 68 -4.08 5.57 -6.43
C ASP A 68 -3.57 6.00 -5.08
N CYS A 69 -2.32 5.73 -4.81
CA CYS A 69 -1.72 6.06 -3.54
C CYS A 69 -1.51 7.56 -3.42
N ASN A 70 -1.73 8.08 -2.23
CA ASN A 70 -1.42 9.46 -1.96
C ASN A 70 0.08 9.57 -1.72
N SER A 71 0.63 10.74 -1.87
CA SER A 71 2.05 10.90 -1.63
C SER A 71 2.29 10.86 -0.14
N GLY A 72 3.51 10.77 0.26
CA GLY A 72 3.83 10.79 1.68
C GLY A 72 3.75 9.44 2.36
N CYS A 73 3.89 8.36 1.64
CA CYS A 73 3.89 7.05 2.25
C CYS A 73 5.02 6.94 3.26
N LEU A 74 4.76 6.26 4.35
CA LEU A 74 5.78 6.02 5.33
C LEU A 74 6.31 4.62 5.13
N GLU A 75 7.60 4.44 5.35
CA GLU A 75 8.17 3.12 5.23
C GLU A 75 8.49 2.66 6.60
N GLU A 76 7.84 1.59 7.05
CA GLU A 76 8.07 1.13 8.36
C GLU A 76 9.48 0.74 8.55
N GLY A 77 10.05 1.08 9.60
CA GLY A 77 11.42 0.74 9.84
C GLY A 77 12.39 1.72 9.34
N LYS A 78 12.01 2.56 8.42
CA LYS A 78 12.86 3.48 7.94
C LYS A 78 12.66 4.76 8.59
N GLU A 79 11.52 5.14 8.88
CA GLU A 79 11.36 6.41 9.44
C GLU A 79 12.06 6.51 10.72
N ILE A 80 12.35 5.47 11.34
CA ILE A 80 13.01 5.54 12.49
C ILE A 80 14.29 6.11 12.38
N LYS A 81 15.03 5.79 11.47
CA LYS A 81 16.25 6.28 11.36
C LYS A 81 16.25 7.65 11.10
N MET A 82 15.38 8.17 10.48
CA MET A 82 15.46 9.44 10.23
C MET A 82 15.27 10.24 11.37
N LYS A 83 14.59 9.84 12.28
CA LYS A 83 14.42 10.60 13.31
C LYS A 83 15.54 10.85 14.07
N GLU A 84 16.39 10.10 14.12
CA GLU A 84 17.45 10.26 14.85
C GLU A 84 18.27 11.33 14.54
N VAL A 85 18.10 11.92 13.69
CA VAL A 85 18.94 12.93 13.37
C VAL A 85 18.76 13.99 13.95
#